data_e24c8304ed47d018cb0b38eb2417c2af
#
_entry.id   e24c8304ed47d018cb0b38eb2417c2af
#
_cell.length_a   1.000
_cell.length_b   1.000
_cell.length_c   1.000
_cell.angle_alpha   90.00
_cell.angle_beta   90.00
_cell.angle_gamma   90.00
#
_symmetry.space_group_name_H-M   'P 1'
#
loop_
_entity.id
_entity.type
_entity.pdbx_description
1 polymer ?
#
loop_
_entity_poly.entity_id
_entity_poly.type
_entity_poly.pdbx_seq_one_letter_code
_entity_poly.pdbx_strand_id
1 'polypeptide(L)'
;MIETILYYETQALGLGERFAAEVQRAIEQLLMHPKIGASDKEGFRKWVLDTFPYNLRYTENDELVYILVVESQNRNPGYWKSRVAR
;
A
#
# COMPACT_ATOMS: atom_id res chain seq x y z
N MET A 1 1.50 7.94 -5.51
CA MET A 1 0.85 6.85 -6.27
C MET A 1 0.57 7.18 -7.73
N ILE A 2 0.18 8.40 -8.03
CA ILE A 2 -0.05 8.80 -9.42
C ILE A 2 1.21 8.59 -10.28
N GLU A 3 2.37 8.94 -9.76
CA GLU A 3 3.63 8.74 -10.48
C GLU A 3 3.87 7.27 -10.82
N THR A 4 3.54 6.36 -9.92
CA THR A 4 3.68 4.93 -10.16
C THR A 4 2.73 4.45 -11.25
N ILE A 5 1.49 4.94 -11.22
CA ILE A 5 0.51 4.61 -12.27
C ILE A 5 1.02 5.07 -13.64
N LEU A 6 1.51 6.30 -13.71
CA LEU A 6 2.04 6.84 -14.95
C LEU A 6 3.27 6.07 -15.43
N TYR A 7 4.13 5.68 -14.51
CA TYR A 7 5.28 4.84 -14.85
C TYR A 7 4.84 3.54 -15.52
N TYR A 8 3.87 2.85 -14.95
CA TYR A 8 3.39 1.61 -15.53
C TYR A 8 2.73 1.80 -16.89
N GLU A 9 2.02 2.92 -17.09
CA GLU A 9 1.44 3.22 -18.41
C GLU A 9 2.51 3.41 -19.47
N THR A 10 3.70 3.90 -19.11
CA THR A 10 4.81 4.00 -20.06
C THR A 10 5.41 2.64 -20.39
N GLN A 11 5.21 1.63 -19.57
CA GLN A 11 5.73 0.29 -19.82
C GLN A 11 4.80 -0.54 -20.71
N ALA A 12 3.48 -0.41 -20.49
CA ALA A 12 2.51 -1.12 -21.30
C ALA A 12 1.16 -0.43 -21.16
N LEU A 13 0.43 -0.32 -22.28
CA LEU A 13 -0.90 0.29 -22.26
C LEU A 13 -1.83 -0.46 -21.31
N GLY A 14 -2.50 0.27 -20.45
CA GLY A 14 -3.43 -0.28 -19.47
C GLY A 14 -2.79 -0.83 -18.20
N LEU A 15 -1.45 -0.86 -18.13
CA LEU A 15 -0.77 -1.41 -16.95
C LEU A 15 -0.96 -0.53 -15.72
N GLY A 16 -0.96 0.80 -15.91
CA GLY A 16 -1.22 1.72 -14.81
C GLY A 16 -2.63 1.55 -14.23
N GLU A 17 -3.62 1.31 -15.10
CA GLU A 17 -4.99 1.04 -14.65
C GLU A 17 -5.07 -0.26 -13.87
N ARG A 18 -4.34 -1.28 -14.28
CA ARG A 18 -4.29 -2.56 -13.55
C ARG A 18 -3.66 -2.39 -12.17
N PHE A 19 -2.60 -1.60 -12.07
CA PHE A 19 -1.99 -1.30 -10.79
C PHE A 19 -2.98 -0.56 -9.88
N ALA A 20 -3.62 0.47 -10.40
CA ALA A 20 -4.61 1.23 -9.63
C ALA A 20 -5.77 0.34 -9.17
N ALA A 21 -6.24 -0.56 -10.05
CA ALA A 21 -7.32 -1.47 -9.71
C ALA A 21 -6.91 -2.46 -8.62
N GLU A 22 -5.68 -2.94 -8.66
CA GLU A 22 -5.20 -3.86 -7.61
C GLU A 22 -5.08 -3.14 -6.27
N VAL A 23 -4.58 -1.90 -6.25
CA VAL A 23 -4.54 -1.09 -5.03
C VAL A 23 -5.95 -0.87 -4.49
N GLN A 24 -6.90 -0.56 -5.36
CA GLN A 24 -8.29 -0.34 -4.96
C GLN A 24 -8.89 -1.61 -4.33
N ARG A 25 -8.67 -2.76 -4.93
CA ARG A 25 -9.16 -4.03 -4.37
C ARG A 25 -8.51 -4.34 -3.02
N ALA A 26 -7.22 -4.06 -2.89
CA ALA A 26 -6.52 -4.24 -1.63
C ALA A 26 -7.11 -3.36 -0.54
N ILE A 27 -7.38 -2.09 -0.86
CA ILE A 27 -8.00 -1.17 0.10
C ILE A 27 -9.37 -1.68 0.53
N GLU A 28 -10.18 -2.18 -0.41
CA GLU A 28 -11.48 -2.76 -0.08
C GLU A 28 -11.35 -3.94 0.86
N GLN A 29 -10.36 -4.80 0.66
CA GLN A 29 -10.10 -5.91 1.56
C GLN A 29 -9.72 -5.43 2.96
N LEU A 30 -8.87 -4.41 3.04
CA LEU A 30 -8.44 -3.86 4.33
C LEU A 30 -9.60 -3.23 5.09
N LEU A 31 -10.55 -2.61 4.37
CA LEU A 31 -11.72 -2.02 5.01
C LEU A 31 -12.64 -3.09 5.60
N MET A 32 -12.72 -4.24 4.95
CA MET A 32 -13.51 -5.37 5.47
C MET A 32 -12.80 -6.12 6.59
N HIS A 33 -11.48 -6.21 6.54
CA HIS A 33 -10.68 -6.96 7.48
C HIS A 33 -9.43 -6.15 7.89
N PRO A 34 -9.60 -5.12 8.74
CA PRO A 34 -8.50 -4.20 9.04
C PRO A 34 -7.25 -4.84 9.63
N LYS A 35 -7.40 -6.01 10.26
CA LYS A 35 -6.27 -6.70 10.91
C LYS A 35 -5.63 -7.76 10.04
N ILE A 36 -5.99 -7.84 8.75
CA ILE A 36 -5.50 -8.88 7.85
C ILE A 36 -4.00 -8.72 7.54
N GLY A 37 -3.48 -7.49 7.51
CA GLY A 37 -2.07 -7.26 7.23
C GLY A 37 -1.18 -7.60 8.41
N ALA A 38 0.03 -8.07 8.12
CA ALA A 38 1.02 -8.38 9.16
C ALA A 38 1.44 -7.10 9.88
N SER A 39 1.40 -7.12 11.21
CA SER A 39 1.77 -5.93 11.99
C SER A 39 3.25 -6.00 12.39
N ASP A 40 3.89 -4.83 12.43
CA ASP A 40 5.24 -4.72 12.93
C ASP A 40 5.22 -4.33 14.42
N LYS A 41 6.42 -4.11 14.99
CA LYS A 41 6.56 -3.79 16.41
C LYS A 41 5.92 -2.47 16.81
N GLU A 42 5.77 -1.58 15.86
CA GLU A 42 5.23 -0.24 16.10
C GLU A 42 3.74 -0.13 15.83
N GLY A 43 3.10 -1.24 15.45
CA GLY A 43 1.68 -1.28 15.18
C GLY A 43 1.31 -0.92 13.75
N PHE A 44 2.28 -0.72 12.87
CA PHE A 44 2.00 -0.53 11.47
C PHE A 44 1.79 -1.88 10.79
N ARG A 45 0.84 -1.94 9.86
CA ARG A 45 0.53 -3.17 9.14
C ARG A 45 0.97 -3.06 7.69
N LYS A 46 1.25 -4.22 7.11
CA LYS A 46 1.69 -4.34 5.73
C LYS A 46 0.79 -5.31 4.99
N TRP A 47 0.33 -4.89 3.84
CA TRP A 47 -0.39 -5.74 2.90
C TRP A 47 0.37 -5.79 1.58
N VAL A 48 0.82 -6.97 1.20
CA VAL A 48 1.63 -7.17 -0.02
C VAL A 48 0.70 -7.31 -1.21
N LEU A 49 0.94 -6.55 -2.28
CA LEU A 49 0.19 -6.71 -3.52
C LEU A 49 0.65 -7.98 -4.24
N ASP A 50 -0.29 -8.65 -4.93
CA ASP A 50 -0.02 -9.94 -5.57
C ASP A 50 0.79 -9.80 -6.86
N THR A 51 0.46 -8.82 -7.69
CA THR A 51 0.98 -8.72 -9.06
C THR A 51 2.12 -7.72 -9.18
N PHE A 52 2.10 -6.68 -8.36
CA PHE A 52 3.07 -5.59 -8.43
C PHE A 52 3.98 -5.59 -7.22
N PRO A 53 5.25 -5.17 -7.36
CA PRO A 53 6.21 -5.20 -6.25
C PRO A 53 6.03 -4.01 -5.32
N TYR A 54 4.85 -3.88 -4.76
CA TYR A 54 4.49 -2.80 -3.84
C TYR A 54 3.70 -3.35 -2.67
N ASN A 55 3.77 -2.64 -1.55
CA ASN A 55 3.01 -2.95 -0.35
C ASN A 55 2.18 -1.75 0.05
N LEU A 56 1.03 -2.01 0.67
CA LEU A 56 0.29 -0.98 1.39
C LEU A 56 0.75 -1.01 2.83
N ARG A 57 1.14 0.16 3.34
CA ARG A 57 1.40 0.33 4.78
C ARG A 57 0.25 1.10 5.39
N TYR A 58 -0.27 0.62 6.49
CA TYR A 58 -1.44 1.24 7.10
C TYR A 58 -1.46 0.99 8.60
N THR A 59 -2.28 1.78 9.28
CA THR A 59 -2.66 1.51 10.67
C THR A 59 -4.18 1.41 10.73
N GLU A 60 -4.68 0.83 11.81
CA GLU A 60 -6.11 0.72 12.00
C GLU A 60 -6.45 0.93 13.48
N ASN A 61 -7.67 1.34 13.72
CA ASN A 61 -8.26 1.34 15.05
C ASN A 61 -9.71 0.87 14.92
N ASP A 62 -10.49 0.96 15.97
CA ASP A 62 -11.86 0.44 15.98
C ASP A 62 -12.78 1.14 14.98
N GLU A 63 -12.42 2.33 14.53
CA GLU A 63 -13.29 3.14 13.66
C GLU A 63 -12.72 3.36 12.26
N LEU A 64 -11.38 3.44 12.12
CA LEU A 64 -10.77 3.92 10.88
C LEU A 64 -9.59 3.06 10.46
N VAL A 65 -9.37 3.02 9.15
CA VAL A 65 -8.16 2.48 8.54
C VAL A 65 -7.43 3.65 7.89
N TYR A 66 -6.17 3.85 8.26
CA TYR A 66 -5.34 4.92 7.72
C TYR A 66 -4.31 4.33 6.77
N ILE A 67 -4.44 4.62 5.47
CA ILE A 67 -3.45 4.22 4.49
C ILE A 67 -2.32 5.24 4.53
N LEU A 68 -1.14 4.79 4.93
CA LEU A 68 0.01 5.67 5.11
C LEU A 68 0.82 5.86 3.84
N VAL A 69 1.07 4.77 3.14
CA VAL A 69 1.92 4.80 1.95
C VAL A 69 1.74 3.54 1.12
N VAL A 70 1.93 3.69 -0.19
CA VAL A 70 2.12 2.58 -1.11
C VAL A 70 3.62 2.50 -1.35
N GLU A 71 4.30 1.55 -0.71
CA GLU A 71 5.77 1.50 -0.74
C GLU A 71 6.26 0.44 -1.71
N SER A 72 7.35 0.77 -2.41
CA SER A 72 8.05 -0.20 -3.25
C SER A 72 8.72 -1.25 -2.35
N GLN A 73 8.62 -2.52 -2.76
CA GLN A 73 9.30 -3.61 -2.05
C GLN A 73 10.82 -3.50 -2.13
N ASN A 74 11.32 -2.69 -3.07
CA ASN A 74 12.76 -2.50 -3.27
C ASN A 74 13.34 -1.36 -2.42
N ARG A 75 12.50 -0.64 -1.67
CA ARG A 75 12.95 0.43 -0.78
C ARG A 75 13.31 -0.13 0.59
N ASN A 76 14.13 0.61 1.33
CA ASN A 76 14.44 0.28 2.71
C ASN A 76 13.14 0.26 3.53
N PRO A 77 12.89 -0.81 4.28
CA PRO A 77 11.71 -0.86 5.15
C PRO A 77 11.69 0.33 6.09
N GLY A 78 10.54 0.97 6.19
CA GLY A 78 10.36 2.06 7.13
C GLY A 78 10.87 3.42 6.69
N TYR A 79 11.31 3.59 5.42
CA TYR A 79 11.77 4.90 4.92
C TYR A 79 10.70 5.98 5.09
N TRP A 80 9.44 5.59 5.08
CA TRP A 80 8.29 6.49 5.19
C TRP A 80 8.00 6.91 6.63
N LYS A 81 8.56 6.20 7.63
CA LYS A 81 8.19 6.42 9.04
C LYS A 81 8.58 7.81 9.53
N SER A 82 9.67 8.35 9.05
CA SER A 82 10.07 9.70 9.42
C SER A 82 9.09 10.77 8.93
N ARG A 83 8.28 10.43 7.93
CA ARG A 83 7.28 11.34 7.36
C ARG A 83 5.96 11.32 8.10
N VAL A 84 5.64 10.22 8.78
CA VAL A 84 4.34 10.04 9.44
C VAL A 84 4.45 10.03 10.96
N ALA A 85 5.59 9.66 11.51
CA ALA A 85 5.81 9.65 12.96
C ALA A 85 6.09 11.07 13.45
N ARG A 86 5.16 11.65 14.15
CA ARG A 86 5.28 13.01 14.66
C ARG A 86 4.88 13.05 16.12
#